data_b82669708fbb481ee2c6fb045ecf8788
#
_entry.id   b82669708fbb481ee2c6fb045ecf8788
#
_cell.length_a   1.000
_cell.length_b   1.000
_cell.length_c   1.000
_cell.angle_alpha   90.00
_cell.angle_beta   90.00
_cell.angle_gamma   90.00
#
_symmetry.space_group_name_H-M   'P 1'
#
loop_
_entity.id
_entity.type
_entity.pdbx_description
1 polymer ?
#
loop_
_entity_poly.entity_id
_entity_poly.type
_entity_poly.pdbx_seq_one_letter_code
_entity_poly.pdbx_strand_id
1 'polypeptide(L)'
;MKMKRLFFILSIFLYSDINSEQETFKIGLGSCNDQNYFTKAWKAIENEDINTFFFLGDNVYGDTPSGELTLLKMAYQRFNKNMPDWIRKVDIYAIWDDHDYGLNDGGANYRYKFESQTMFKDFWGIDASDPRMLRDGVYFSDIKEIYNLRVLFIGLDTRFFRSELTKKEGIYLANEESEATVLGEDQWLWFRKQIIKPHDILILGSSIQVLATEHRFEKWANFPLERDKLLSALDQLDSQVILVSGDRHRGGIYRQNELVEITASSLNRSIPYSYESDKLLLGNTHTQNNYGLIELSAESIKVSLKNEKMDVLEYIEIPLK
;
A
#
# COMPACT_ATOMS: atom_id res chain seq x y z
N MET A 1 74.40 7.42 -42.26
CA MET A 1 73.70 6.56 -41.30
C MET A 1 72.56 7.38 -40.72
N LYS A 2 71.29 7.16 -41.20
CA LYS A 2 70.10 7.96 -40.78
C LYS A 2 69.37 7.17 -39.77
N MET A 3 69.31 7.67 -38.52
CA MET A 3 68.54 7.08 -37.43
C MET A 3 67.03 7.45 -37.57
N LYS A 4 66.16 6.45 -37.77
CA LYS A 4 64.70 6.63 -37.77
C LYS A 4 64.21 6.62 -36.30
N ARG A 5 63.65 7.75 -35.84
CA ARG A 5 62.98 7.81 -34.55
C ARG A 5 61.56 7.22 -34.73
N LEU A 6 61.28 6.14 -33.96
CA LEU A 6 59.98 5.51 -33.89
C LEU A 6 59.18 6.25 -32.79
N PHE A 7 58.10 6.93 -33.17
CA PHE A 7 57.15 7.51 -32.21
C PHE A 7 56.12 6.43 -31.82
N PHE A 8 56.14 6.03 -30.55
CA PHE A 8 55.06 5.21 -29.96
C PHE A 8 53.94 6.18 -29.53
N ILE A 9 52.77 6.08 -30.19
CA ILE A 9 51.55 6.76 -29.75
C ILE A 9 50.88 5.83 -28.75
N LEU A 10 50.94 6.20 -27.47
CA LEU A 10 50.20 5.50 -26.39
C LEU A 10 48.74 6.00 -26.39
N SER A 11 47.81 5.25 -26.97
CA SER A 11 46.41 5.55 -26.91
C SER A 11 45.88 5.18 -25.51
N ILE A 12 45.69 6.22 -24.66
CA ILE A 12 44.99 6.07 -23.37
C ILE A 12 43.51 6.01 -23.70
N PHE A 13 42.94 4.80 -23.65
CA PHE A 13 41.49 4.62 -23.58
C PHE A 13 41.00 5.05 -22.19
N LEU A 14 40.49 6.26 -22.08
CA LEU A 14 39.67 6.67 -20.93
C LEU A 14 38.33 5.90 -21.00
N TYR A 15 38.22 4.83 -20.23
CA TYR A 15 36.93 4.27 -19.87
C TYR A 15 36.26 5.33 -18.98
N SER A 16 35.37 6.10 -19.53
CA SER A 16 34.38 6.81 -18.75
C SER A 16 33.36 5.74 -18.27
N ASP A 17 33.44 5.38 -16.99
CA ASP A 17 32.31 4.73 -16.32
C ASP A 17 31.15 5.72 -16.41
N ILE A 18 30.31 5.55 -17.43
CA ILE A 18 28.99 6.14 -17.44
C ILE A 18 28.22 5.29 -16.42
N ASN A 19 28.18 5.74 -15.17
CA ASN A 19 27.14 5.37 -14.25
C ASN A 19 25.84 5.91 -14.87
N SER A 20 25.21 5.14 -15.75
CA SER A 20 23.83 5.37 -16.09
C SER A 20 23.05 5.10 -14.79
N GLU A 21 22.54 6.14 -14.16
CA GLU A 21 21.52 5.98 -13.13
C GLU A 21 20.49 5.02 -13.71
N GLN A 22 20.38 3.85 -13.09
CA GLN A 22 19.47 2.82 -13.59
C GLN A 22 18.04 3.38 -13.45
N GLU A 23 17.37 3.52 -14.58
CA GLU A 23 16.02 4.08 -14.61
C GLU A 23 15.13 3.20 -13.72
N THR A 24 14.47 3.79 -12.71
CA THR A 24 13.61 3.08 -11.76
C THR A 24 12.18 3.60 -11.84
N PHE A 25 11.22 2.69 -11.86
CA PHE A 25 9.81 3.04 -11.71
C PHE A 25 9.47 3.10 -10.22
N LYS A 26 8.95 4.23 -9.77
CA LYS A 26 8.76 4.50 -8.35
C LYS A 26 7.29 4.57 -7.97
N ILE A 27 6.92 3.82 -6.93
CA ILE A 27 5.57 3.78 -6.38
C ILE A 27 5.62 4.31 -4.95
N GLY A 28 4.97 5.46 -4.74
CA GLY A 28 4.75 6.00 -3.40
C GLY A 28 3.57 5.30 -2.72
N LEU A 29 3.66 5.09 -1.42
CA LEU A 29 2.66 4.43 -0.59
C LEU A 29 2.34 5.30 0.62
N GLY A 30 1.06 5.38 1.01
CA GLY A 30 0.71 6.05 2.24
C GLY A 30 -0.73 5.87 2.67
N SER A 31 -0.94 5.99 3.98
CA SER A 31 -2.24 5.99 4.64
C SER A 31 -2.24 6.92 5.85
N CYS A 32 -3.35 6.97 6.57
CA CYS A 32 -3.53 7.77 7.78
C CYS A 32 -3.17 9.25 7.55
N ASN A 33 -3.90 9.86 6.59
CA ASN A 33 -3.78 11.26 6.21
C ASN A 33 -4.97 12.07 6.74
N ASP A 34 -4.83 12.65 7.91
CA ASP A 34 -5.87 13.54 8.47
C ASP A 34 -5.86 14.89 7.74
N GLN A 35 -6.92 15.14 7.00
CA GLN A 35 -7.12 16.36 6.19
C GLN A 35 -7.15 17.66 7.00
N ASN A 36 -7.20 17.58 8.33
CA ASN A 36 -7.21 18.73 9.21
C ASN A 36 -5.81 19.23 9.54
N TYR A 37 -4.78 18.45 9.28
CA TYR A 37 -3.39 18.77 9.55
C TYR A 37 -2.57 18.90 8.27
N PHE A 38 -1.48 19.66 8.36
CA PHE A 38 -0.53 19.77 7.26
C PHE A 38 0.32 18.50 7.14
N THR A 39 0.38 17.93 5.94
CA THR A 39 1.14 16.72 5.66
C THR A 39 2.49 17.07 5.06
N LYS A 40 3.52 17.11 5.90
CA LYS A 40 4.90 17.41 5.47
C LYS A 40 5.46 16.34 4.53
N ALA A 41 5.00 15.09 4.68
CA ALA A 41 5.41 13.98 3.83
C ALA A 41 5.18 14.26 2.33
N TRP A 42 4.17 15.08 1.96
CA TRP A 42 3.92 15.40 0.56
C TRP A 42 5.11 16.03 -0.15
N LYS A 43 5.89 16.90 0.55
CA LYS A 43 7.08 17.50 -0.06
C LYS A 43 8.22 16.50 -0.22
N ALA A 44 8.36 15.57 0.72
CA ALA A 44 9.34 14.50 0.62
C ALA A 44 8.99 13.57 -0.56
N ILE A 45 7.72 13.16 -0.68
CA ILE A 45 7.24 12.27 -1.76
C ILE A 45 7.35 12.95 -3.13
N GLU A 46 7.06 14.25 -3.24
CA GLU A 46 7.27 15.02 -4.48
C GLU A 46 8.73 14.95 -4.95
N ASN A 47 9.68 15.05 -4.01
CA ASN A 47 11.11 15.00 -4.32
C ASN A 47 11.61 13.57 -4.67
N GLU A 48 10.83 12.51 -4.42
CA GLU A 48 11.15 11.17 -4.89
C GLU A 48 10.91 10.99 -6.38
N ASP A 49 10.14 11.89 -7.02
CA ASP A 49 9.79 11.81 -8.44
C ASP A 49 9.10 10.49 -8.79
N ILE A 50 7.99 10.21 -8.10
CA ILE A 50 7.24 8.97 -8.23
C ILE A 50 6.38 8.93 -9.50
N ASN A 51 6.18 7.74 -10.07
CA ASN A 51 5.31 7.50 -11.22
C ASN A 51 3.85 7.21 -10.81
N THR A 52 3.68 6.58 -9.65
CA THR A 52 2.37 6.13 -9.15
C THR A 52 2.31 6.36 -7.64
N PHE A 53 1.14 6.73 -7.12
CA PHE A 53 0.89 6.74 -5.67
C PHE A 53 -0.27 5.81 -5.32
N PHE A 54 -0.07 4.95 -4.33
CA PHE A 54 -1.09 4.05 -3.83
C PHE A 54 -1.57 4.50 -2.43
N PHE A 55 -2.78 5.01 -2.35
CA PHE A 55 -3.47 5.35 -1.13
C PHE A 55 -4.04 4.08 -0.47
N LEU A 56 -3.61 3.80 0.75
CA LEU A 56 -3.85 2.53 1.45
C LEU A 56 -4.97 2.59 2.50
N GLY A 57 -5.88 3.54 2.36
CA GLY A 57 -6.96 3.77 3.31
C GLY A 57 -6.64 4.84 4.35
N ASP A 58 -7.64 5.22 5.15
CA ASP A 58 -7.56 6.39 6.02
C ASP A 58 -7.10 7.64 5.27
N ASN A 59 -7.59 7.77 4.04
CA ASN A 59 -7.25 8.89 3.19
C ASN A 59 -7.82 10.20 3.72
N VAL A 60 -8.91 10.08 4.48
CA VAL A 60 -9.56 11.14 5.25
C VAL A 60 -10.15 10.59 6.56
N TYR A 61 -10.34 11.47 7.53
CA TYR A 61 -10.94 11.19 8.83
C TYR A 61 -12.28 11.91 8.91
N GLY A 62 -13.37 11.20 8.64
CA GLY A 62 -14.71 11.76 8.58
C GLY A 62 -15.77 10.89 9.25
N ASP A 63 -15.35 9.81 9.89
CA ASP A 63 -16.18 8.92 10.66
C ASP A 63 -16.78 9.58 11.89
N THR A 64 -17.92 9.07 12.33
CA THR A 64 -18.59 9.50 13.57
C THR A 64 -19.01 8.27 14.36
N PRO A 65 -19.23 8.37 15.70
CA PRO A 65 -19.73 7.24 16.47
C PRO A 65 -21.09 6.71 16.00
N SER A 66 -21.90 7.56 15.36
CA SER A 66 -23.20 7.18 14.78
C SER A 66 -23.08 6.64 13.34
N GLY A 67 -21.91 6.78 12.73
CA GLY A 67 -21.66 6.42 11.34
C GLY A 67 -22.30 7.37 10.31
N GLU A 68 -22.72 8.59 10.71
CA GLU A 68 -23.32 9.55 9.77
C GLU A 68 -22.28 10.20 8.86
N LEU A 69 -22.63 10.40 7.60
CA LEU A 69 -21.70 10.75 6.52
C LEU A 69 -21.44 12.25 6.32
N THR A 70 -22.06 13.13 7.12
CA THR A 70 -21.91 14.57 6.96
C THR A 70 -20.45 15.01 7.09
N LEU A 71 -19.76 14.50 8.12
CA LEU A 71 -18.34 14.80 8.34
C LEU A 71 -17.46 14.16 7.28
N LEU A 72 -17.78 12.96 6.82
CA LEU A 72 -17.04 12.29 5.75
C LEU A 72 -17.06 13.10 4.44
N LYS A 73 -18.21 13.62 4.06
CA LYS A 73 -18.33 14.51 2.90
C LYS A 73 -17.46 15.76 3.04
N MET A 74 -17.47 16.38 4.22
CA MET A 74 -16.63 17.56 4.50
C MET A 74 -15.13 17.21 4.51
N ALA A 75 -14.77 16.04 5.00
CA ALA A 75 -13.40 15.54 5.03
C ALA A 75 -12.84 15.37 3.61
N TYR A 76 -13.59 14.73 2.72
CA TYR A 76 -13.22 14.61 1.31
C TYR A 76 -13.11 15.97 0.60
N GLN A 77 -14.03 16.91 0.85
CA GLN A 77 -13.95 18.25 0.30
C GLN A 77 -12.69 18.99 0.75
N ARG A 78 -12.32 18.87 2.05
CA ARG A 78 -11.12 19.47 2.60
C ARG A 78 -9.86 18.82 2.03
N PHE A 79 -9.82 17.50 1.94
CA PHE A 79 -8.69 16.78 1.35
C PHE A 79 -8.50 17.16 -0.12
N ASN A 80 -9.57 17.23 -0.89
CA ASN A 80 -9.52 17.69 -2.29
C ASN A 80 -8.90 19.08 -2.44
N LYS A 81 -9.20 20.00 -1.50
CA LYS A 81 -8.64 21.36 -1.49
C LYS A 81 -7.17 21.39 -1.08
N ASN A 82 -6.75 20.49 -0.18
CA ASN A 82 -5.40 20.47 0.41
C ASN A 82 -4.45 19.52 -0.31
N MET A 83 -4.97 18.66 -1.20
CA MET A 83 -4.15 17.72 -1.99
C MET A 83 -3.20 18.50 -2.91
N PRO A 84 -1.89 18.19 -2.89
CA PRO A 84 -0.92 18.88 -3.74
C PRO A 84 -1.21 18.67 -5.24
N ASP A 85 -0.97 19.69 -6.03
CA ASP A 85 -1.24 19.64 -7.49
C ASP A 85 -0.40 18.58 -8.22
N TRP A 86 0.81 18.29 -7.72
CA TRP A 86 1.69 17.32 -8.35
C TRP A 86 1.13 15.89 -8.28
N ILE A 87 0.44 15.51 -7.18
CA ILE A 87 -0.10 14.15 -7.01
C ILE A 87 -1.22 13.85 -8.03
N ARG A 88 -1.88 14.90 -8.55
CA ARG A 88 -2.89 14.77 -9.62
C ARG A 88 -2.27 14.48 -10.99
N LYS A 89 -0.93 14.51 -11.10
CA LYS A 89 -0.20 14.29 -12.36
C LYS A 89 0.41 12.91 -12.44
N VAL A 90 0.40 12.16 -11.34
CA VAL A 90 0.86 10.78 -11.29
C VAL A 90 -0.35 9.83 -11.33
N ASP A 91 -0.13 8.57 -11.66
CA ASP A 91 -1.17 7.56 -11.58
C ASP A 91 -1.55 7.31 -10.12
N ILE A 92 -2.85 7.25 -9.85
CA ILE A 92 -3.35 7.05 -8.48
C ILE A 92 -4.10 5.74 -8.40
N TYR A 93 -3.71 4.92 -7.42
CA TYR A 93 -4.51 3.82 -6.89
C TYR A 93 -5.00 4.19 -5.50
N ALA A 94 -6.22 3.80 -5.16
CA ALA A 94 -6.77 4.05 -3.84
C ALA A 94 -7.68 2.92 -3.38
N ILE A 95 -7.55 2.59 -2.11
CA ILE A 95 -8.50 1.81 -1.33
C ILE A 95 -8.92 2.64 -0.12
N TRP A 96 -9.97 2.24 0.55
CA TRP A 96 -10.39 2.85 1.81
C TRP A 96 -9.98 2.02 3.01
N ASP A 97 -10.07 2.66 4.19
CA ASP A 97 -10.10 1.99 5.47
C ASP A 97 -11.30 2.49 6.30
N ASP A 98 -11.38 2.27 7.59
CA ASP A 98 -12.56 2.52 8.41
C ASP A 98 -12.92 4.01 8.54
N HIS A 99 -11.94 4.91 8.60
CA HIS A 99 -12.21 6.36 8.71
C HIS A 99 -12.77 6.96 7.43
N ASP A 100 -12.35 6.52 6.26
CA ASP A 100 -12.94 6.93 4.98
C ASP A 100 -14.07 5.99 4.51
N TYR A 101 -14.27 4.85 5.15
CA TYR A 101 -15.50 4.07 5.08
C TYR A 101 -16.65 4.71 5.86
N GLY A 102 -16.34 5.46 6.94
CA GLY A 102 -17.27 6.32 7.68
C GLY A 102 -17.68 5.81 9.06
N LEU A 103 -17.13 4.71 9.52
CA LEU A 103 -17.34 4.17 10.85
C LEU A 103 -16.09 3.45 11.34
N ASN A 104 -15.50 3.96 12.44
CA ASN A 104 -14.33 3.31 13.05
C ASN A 104 -14.58 1.81 13.29
N ASP A 105 -13.63 0.98 12.87
CA ASP A 105 -13.73 -0.48 12.86
C ASP A 105 -14.98 -1.02 12.10
N GLY A 106 -15.56 -0.24 11.20
CA GLY A 106 -16.74 -0.59 10.43
C GLY A 106 -16.54 -1.79 9.50
N GLY A 107 -17.57 -2.60 9.31
CA GLY A 107 -17.58 -3.78 8.46
C GLY A 107 -18.90 -3.93 7.70
N ALA A 108 -19.26 -5.17 7.35
CA ALA A 108 -20.41 -5.49 6.50
C ALA A 108 -21.77 -4.99 7.03
N ASN A 109 -21.91 -4.87 8.36
CA ASN A 109 -23.11 -4.39 9.02
C ASN A 109 -23.25 -2.85 9.05
N TYR A 110 -22.28 -2.09 8.54
CA TYR A 110 -22.36 -0.65 8.50
C TYR A 110 -23.51 -0.20 7.58
N ARG A 111 -24.45 0.54 8.15
CA ARG A 111 -25.73 0.86 7.47
C ARG A 111 -25.60 1.81 6.29
N TYR A 112 -24.53 2.65 6.23
CA TYR A 112 -24.32 3.62 5.16
C TYR A 112 -23.21 3.23 4.18
N LYS A 113 -22.84 1.96 4.14
CA LYS A 113 -21.74 1.47 3.32
C LYS A 113 -21.88 1.76 1.82
N PHE A 114 -23.11 1.75 1.30
CA PHE A 114 -23.39 2.05 -0.11
C PHE A 114 -23.20 3.53 -0.43
N GLU A 115 -23.63 4.42 0.47
CA GLU A 115 -23.45 5.84 0.35
C GLU A 115 -21.95 6.20 0.49
N SER A 116 -21.23 5.57 1.41
CA SER A 116 -19.77 5.71 1.53
C SER A 116 -19.07 5.27 0.26
N GLN A 117 -19.45 4.13 -0.31
CA GLN A 117 -18.92 3.65 -1.59
C GLN A 117 -19.14 4.68 -2.72
N THR A 118 -20.32 5.28 -2.77
CA THR A 118 -20.62 6.33 -3.74
C THR A 118 -19.71 7.54 -3.54
N MET A 119 -19.56 8.02 -2.30
CA MET A 119 -18.67 9.15 -1.98
C MET A 119 -17.20 8.86 -2.34
N PHE A 120 -16.72 7.66 -2.07
CA PHE A 120 -15.38 7.22 -2.43
C PHE A 120 -15.18 7.24 -3.96
N LYS A 121 -16.10 6.61 -4.69
CA LYS A 121 -16.06 6.55 -6.16
C LYS A 121 -16.10 7.94 -6.80
N ASP A 122 -16.97 8.82 -6.29
CA ASP A 122 -17.07 10.20 -6.75
C ASP A 122 -15.80 11.01 -6.46
N PHE A 123 -15.24 10.86 -5.26
CA PHE A 123 -14.03 11.59 -4.86
C PHE A 123 -12.81 11.21 -5.70
N TRP A 124 -12.60 9.91 -5.93
CA TRP A 124 -11.48 9.41 -6.72
C TRP A 124 -11.74 9.49 -8.24
N GLY A 125 -12.91 10.00 -8.66
CA GLY A 125 -13.24 10.17 -10.07
C GLY A 125 -13.27 8.84 -10.82
N ILE A 126 -13.79 7.78 -10.18
CA ILE A 126 -13.87 6.46 -10.81
C ILE A 126 -14.75 6.56 -12.06
N ASP A 127 -14.20 6.24 -13.23
CA ASP A 127 -14.88 6.35 -14.50
C ASP A 127 -16.14 5.48 -14.56
N ALA A 128 -17.18 5.97 -15.24
CA ALA A 128 -18.45 5.23 -15.35
C ALA A 128 -18.31 3.86 -16.04
N SER A 129 -17.26 3.64 -16.83
CA SER A 129 -16.94 2.37 -17.47
C SER A 129 -16.12 1.41 -16.58
N ASP A 130 -15.62 1.90 -15.44
CA ASP A 130 -14.84 1.08 -14.52
C ASP A 130 -15.71 -0.03 -13.91
N PRO A 131 -15.23 -1.28 -13.88
CA PRO A 131 -15.97 -2.41 -13.28
C PRO A 131 -16.42 -2.19 -11.83
N ARG A 132 -15.74 -1.33 -11.05
CA ARG A 132 -16.17 -0.93 -9.71
C ARG A 132 -17.52 -0.27 -9.66
N MET A 133 -17.97 0.36 -10.74
CA MET A 133 -19.30 0.98 -10.82
C MET A 133 -20.44 -0.04 -10.84
N LEU A 134 -20.16 -1.29 -11.21
CA LEU A 134 -21.14 -2.37 -11.40
C LEU A 134 -21.16 -3.38 -10.26
N ARG A 135 -20.42 -3.12 -9.17
CA ARG A 135 -20.29 -4.08 -8.06
C ARG A 135 -20.17 -3.39 -6.71
N ASP A 136 -20.40 -4.17 -5.67
CA ASP A 136 -20.20 -3.78 -4.28
C ASP A 136 -18.71 -3.73 -3.93
N GLY A 137 -18.34 -2.81 -3.05
CA GLY A 137 -16.96 -2.57 -2.65
C GLY A 137 -16.16 -1.71 -3.63
N VAL A 138 -14.91 -1.41 -3.24
CA VAL A 138 -14.00 -0.51 -3.98
C VAL A 138 -12.76 -1.23 -4.52
N TYR A 139 -12.68 -2.55 -4.37
CA TYR A 139 -11.54 -3.34 -4.83
C TYR A 139 -11.33 -3.24 -6.34
N PHE A 140 -10.07 -3.31 -6.76
CA PHE A 140 -9.67 -3.13 -8.16
C PHE A 140 -8.45 -3.96 -8.53
N SER A 141 -8.21 -4.10 -9.83
CA SER A 141 -6.95 -4.59 -10.36
C SER A 141 -6.56 -3.82 -11.62
N ASP A 142 -5.27 -3.63 -11.81
CA ASP A 142 -4.68 -3.06 -13.00
C ASP A 142 -3.37 -3.78 -13.33
N ILE A 143 -3.01 -3.89 -14.61
CA ILE A 143 -1.74 -4.48 -15.06
C ILE A 143 -0.99 -3.44 -15.87
N LYS A 144 0.25 -3.15 -15.46
CA LYS A 144 1.18 -2.27 -16.19
C LYS A 144 2.39 -3.04 -16.66
N GLU A 145 2.86 -2.73 -17.87
CA GLU A 145 4.19 -3.14 -18.32
C GLU A 145 5.23 -2.12 -17.90
N ILE A 146 6.20 -2.54 -17.10
CA ILE A 146 7.29 -1.73 -16.58
C ILE A 146 8.59 -2.49 -16.83
N TYR A 147 9.51 -1.98 -17.64
CA TYR A 147 10.79 -2.64 -18.01
C TYR A 147 10.63 -4.09 -18.50
N ASN A 148 9.61 -4.35 -19.32
CA ASN A 148 9.21 -5.69 -19.81
C ASN A 148 8.68 -6.64 -18.70
N LEU A 149 8.44 -6.15 -17.49
CA LEU A 149 7.79 -6.89 -16.42
C LEU A 149 6.30 -6.51 -16.37
N ARG A 150 5.44 -7.50 -16.24
CA ARG A 150 4.01 -7.28 -16.00
C ARG A 150 3.77 -7.14 -14.51
N VAL A 151 3.46 -5.94 -14.09
CA VAL A 151 3.17 -5.62 -12.69
C VAL A 151 1.66 -5.57 -12.50
N LEU A 152 1.13 -6.52 -11.75
CA LEU A 152 -0.28 -6.57 -11.35
C LEU A 152 -0.46 -5.79 -10.06
N PHE A 153 -1.27 -4.74 -10.11
CA PHE A 153 -1.74 -4.01 -8.94
C PHE A 153 -3.11 -4.52 -8.55
N ILE A 154 -3.29 -4.87 -7.28
CA ILE A 154 -4.59 -5.20 -6.70
C ILE A 154 -4.79 -4.36 -5.46
N GLY A 155 -5.93 -3.68 -5.35
CA GLY A 155 -6.41 -3.08 -4.11
C GLY A 155 -7.58 -3.89 -3.56
N LEU A 156 -7.45 -4.41 -2.34
CA LEU A 156 -8.52 -5.14 -1.65
C LEU A 156 -9.45 -4.16 -0.91
N ASP A 157 -10.71 -4.52 -0.81
CA ASP A 157 -11.67 -3.91 0.10
C ASP A 157 -11.80 -4.77 1.34
N THR A 158 -11.25 -4.30 2.44
CA THR A 158 -11.25 -5.01 3.72
C THR A 158 -12.36 -4.55 4.67
N ARG A 159 -13.34 -3.76 4.16
CA ARG A 159 -14.42 -3.18 4.96
C ARG A 159 -15.81 -3.64 4.54
N PHE A 160 -16.15 -3.53 3.25
CA PHE A 160 -17.51 -3.69 2.77
C PHE A 160 -18.15 -5.05 3.10
N PHE A 161 -17.35 -6.10 3.11
CA PHE A 161 -17.79 -7.49 3.33
C PHE A 161 -17.36 -8.06 4.67
N ARG A 162 -16.47 -7.37 5.39
CA ARG A 162 -15.83 -7.90 6.59
C ARG A 162 -16.82 -8.21 7.69
N SER A 163 -16.75 -9.42 8.22
CA SER A 163 -17.50 -9.87 9.40
C SER A 163 -17.16 -9.02 10.63
N GLU A 164 -18.06 -8.98 11.61
CA GLU A 164 -17.85 -8.21 12.83
C GLU A 164 -16.59 -8.65 13.59
N LEU A 165 -15.93 -7.66 14.19
CA LEU A 165 -14.80 -7.87 15.08
C LEU A 165 -15.29 -8.14 16.50
N THR A 166 -14.65 -9.08 17.18
CA THR A 166 -14.85 -9.30 18.61
C THR A 166 -13.73 -8.63 19.39
N LYS A 167 -14.09 -7.77 20.36
CA LYS A 167 -13.13 -7.05 21.20
C LYS A 167 -13.35 -7.38 22.67
N LYS A 168 -12.28 -7.72 23.37
CA LYS A 168 -12.28 -7.93 24.81
C LYS A 168 -11.11 -7.18 25.44
N GLU A 169 -11.41 -6.36 26.45
CA GLU A 169 -10.41 -5.55 27.17
C GLU A 169 -9.51 -4.70 26.24
N GLY A 170 -10.10 -4.22 25.15
CA GLY A 170 -9.41 -3.42 24.14
C GLY A 170 -8.48 -4.20 23.21
N ILE A 171 -8.56 -5.53 23.18
CA ILE A 171 -7.80 -6.42 22.28
C ILE A 171 -8.78 -7.06 21.31
N TYR A 172 -8.50 -7.02 20.00
CA TYR A 172 -9.26 -7.76 19.02
C TYR A 172 -8.91 -9.24 19.07
N LEU A 173 -9.94 -10.07 19.22
CA LEU A 173 -9.82 -11.52 19.28
C LEU A 173 -9.87 -12.12 17.88
N ALA A 174 -9.33 -13.33 17.74
CA ALA A 174 -9.54 -14.13 16.54
C ALA A 174 -11.00 -14.57 16.44
N ASN A 175 -11.55 -14.48 15.23
CA ASN A 175 -12.82 -15.07 14.83
C ASN A 175 -12.52 -16.31 14.00
N GLU A 176 -12.74 -17.50 14.58
CA GLU A 176 -12.45 -18.80 13.98
C GLU A 176 -13.70 -19.45 13.36
N GLU A 177 -14.80 -18.70 13.27
CA GLU A 177 -16.03 -19.18 12.63
C GLU A 177 -15.77 -19.39 11.13
N SER A 178 -16.27 -20.50 10.59
CA SER A 178 -16.06 -20.87 9.18
C SER A 178 -16.62 -19.85 8.18
N GLU A 179 -17.66 -19.13 8.60
CA GLU A 179 -18.32 -18.09 7.78
C GLU A 179 -17.73 -16.70 7.96
N ALA A 180 -16.78 -16.54 8.91
CA ALA A 180 -16.13 -15.26 9.14
C ALA A 180 -15.22 -14.91 7.96
N THR A 181 -15.36 -13.70 7.45
CA THR A 181 -14.68 -13.26 6.23
C THR A 181 -14.17 -11.84 6.33
N VAL A 182 -13.10 -11.53 5.61
CA VAL A 182 -12.62 -10.17 5.33
C VAL A 182 -13.13 -9.70 3.97
N LEU A 183 -13.05 -10.55 2.94
CA LEU A 183 -13.32 -10.15 1.55
C LEU A 183 -14.73 -10.50 1.06
N GLY A 184 -15.43 -11.41 1.74
CA GLY A 184 -16.67 -11.96 1.24
C GLY A 184 -16.49 -12.85 -0.01
N GLU A 185 -17.54 -13.57 -0.38
CA GLU A 185 -17.45 -14.55 -1.47
C GLU A 185 -17.20 -13.89 -2.84
N ASP A 186 -17.90 -12.81 -3.13
CA ASP A 186 -17.82 -12.14 -4.45
C ASP A 186 -16.42 -11.57 -4.72
N GLN A 187 -15.82 -10.90 -3.72
CA GLN A 187 -14.46 -10.40 -3.86
C GLN A 187 -13.46 -11.54 -3.95
N TRP A 188 -13.63 -12.65 -3.20
CA TRP A 188 -12.80 -13.84 -3.32
C TRP A 188 -12.84 -14.46 -4.72
N LEU A 189 -14.04 -14.61 -5.30
CA LEU A 189 -14.21 -15.14 -6.66
C LEU A 189 -13.52 -14.23 -7.69
N TRP A 190 -13.65 -12.91 -7.50
CA TRP A 190 -12.97 -11.93 -8.34
C TRP A 190 -11.45 -12.00 -8.15
N PHE A 191 -10.94 -12.00 -6.91
CA PHE A 191 -9.51 -12.01 -6.59
C PHE A 191 -8.81 -13.21 -7.24
N ARG A 192 -9.37 -14.41 -7.12
CA ARG A 192 -8.83 -15.61 -7.76
C ARG A 192 -8.72 -15.46 -9.28
N LYS A 193 -9.70 -14.80 -9.92
CA LYS A 193 -9.64 -14.52 -11.36
C LYS A 193 -8.56 -13.49 -11.74
N GLN A 194 -8.18 -12.62 -10.82
CA GLN A 194 -7.14 -11.64 -11.08
C GLN A 194 -5.74 -12.27 -10.96
N ILE A 195 -5.47 -12.98 -9.88
CA ILE A 195 -4.14 -13.51 -9.59
C ILE A 195 -3.68 -14.64 -10.54
N ILE A 196 -4.59 -15.26 -11.28
CA ILE A 196 -4.21 -16.25 -12.32
C ILE A 196 -3.84 -15.61 -13.66
N LYS A 197 -4.04 -14.29 -13.83
CA LYS A 197 -3.58 -13.59 -15.02
C LYS A 197 -2.06 -13.58 -15.05
N PRO A 198 -1.43 -13.72 -16.22
CA PRO A 198 0.03 -13.69 -16.29
C PRO A 198 0.60 -12.38 -15.77
N HIS A 199 1.47 -12.45 -14.77
CA HIS A 199 2.19 -11.31 -14.20
C HIS A 199 3.52 -11.78 -13.57
N ASP A 200 4.47 -10.88 -13.47
CA ASP A 200 5.81 -11.14 -12.94
C ASP A 200 5.95 -10.63 -11.52
N ILE A 201 5.20 -9.56 -11.19
CA ILE A 201 5.14 -8.95 -9.87
C ILE A 201 3.67 -8.68 -9.51
N LEU A 202 3.30 -9.00 -8.26
CA LEU A 202 2.02 -8.61 -7.65
C LEU A 202 2.27 -7.58 -6.54
N ILE A 203 1.68 -6.39 -6.67
CA ILE A 203 1.58 -5.41 -5.59
C ILE A 203 0.15 -5.45 -5.05
N LEU A 204 -0.01 -6.02 -3.87
CA LEU A 204 -1.30 -6.28 -3.24
C LEU A 204 -1.54 -5.30 -2.08
N GLY A 205 -2.45 -4.35 -2.29
CA GLY A 205 -2.89 -3.40 -1.28
C GLY A 205 -3.99 -3.97 -0.39
N SER A 206 -3.77 -3.89 0.91
CA SER A 206 -4.75 -4.19 1.97
C SER A 206 -4.73 -3.04 2.97
N SER A 207 -5.87 -2.50 3.37
CA SER A 207 -5.83 -1.38 4.32
C SER A 207 -5.30 -1.82 5.69
N ILE A 208 -5.59 -3.04 6.12
CA ILE A 208 -5.11 -3.64 7.37
C ILE A 208 -3.97 -4.65 7.12
N GLN A 209 -3.11 -4.84 8.10
CA GLN A 209 -1.93 -5.72 7.99
C GLN A 209 -2.29 -7.19 7.79
N VAL A 210 -1.57 -7.83 6.85
CA VAL A 210 -1.72 -9.25 6.50
C VAL A 210 -0.76 -10.14 7.30
N LEU A 211 0.53 -9.78 7.35
CA LEU A 211 1.56 -10.62 7.98
C LEU A 211 1.61 -10.47 9.50
N ALA A 212 1.47 -9.24 10.02
CA ALA A 212 1.53 -8.98 11.45
C ALA A 212 0.50 -9.79 12.26
N THR A 213 0.90 -10.34 13.40
CA THR A 213 0.07 -11.23 14.23
C THR A 213 -0.03 -10.83 15.70
N GLU A 214 0.92 -10.07 16.25
CA GLU A 214 1.09 -9.98 17.71
C GLU A 214 0.52 -8.69 18.33
N HIS A 215 0.23 -7.64 17.55
CA HIS A 215 -0.37 -6.44 18.12
C HIS A 215 -1.87 -6.61 18.44
N ARG A 216 -2.40 -5.76 19.31
CA ARG A 216 -3.76 -5.84 19.86
C ARG A 216 -4.86 -5.31 18.94
N PHE A 217 -4.51 -4.63 17.86
CA PHE A 217 -5.43 -3.93 16.98
C PHE A 217 -5.92 -4.82 15.83
N GLU A 218 -6.79 -4.30 14.99
CA GLU A 218 -7.31 -4.99 13.82
C GLU A 218 -6.19 -5.43 12.86
N LYS A 219 -6.34 -6.60 12.26
CA LYS A 219 -5.44 -7.21 11.29
C LYS A 219 -6.07 -8.47 10.71
N TRP A 220 -5.53 -8.99 9.62
CA TRP A 220 -6.00 -10.26 9.05
C TRP A 220 -5.93 -11.44 10.02
N ALA A 221 -5.00 -11.44 10.96
CA ALA A 221 -4.90 -12.49 11.99
C ALA A 221 -6.11 -12.54 12.94
N ASN A 222 -7.01 -11.54 12.91
CA ASN A 222 -8.30 -11.63 13.58
C ASN A 222 -9.32 -12.54 12.82
N PHE A 223 -8.99 -12.93 11.60
CA PHE A 223 -9.73 -13.87 10.77
C PHE A 223 -8.79 -14.96 10.27
N PRO A 224 -8.33 -15.88 11.14
CA PRO A 224 -7.22 -16.78 10.83
C PRO A 224 -7.48 -17.67 9.62
N LEU A 225 -8.69 -18.17 9.45
CA LEU A 225 -9.06 -19.01 8.30
C LEU A 225 -9.01 -18.25 6.98
N GLU A 226 -9.44 -16.99 6.97
CA GLU A 226 -9.36 -16.12 5.79
C GLU A 226 -7.92 -15.72 5.49
N ARG A 227 -7.13 -15.40 6.53
CA ARG A 227 -5.71 -15.10 6.38
C ARG A 227 -4.95 -16.29 5.78
N ASP A 228 -5.17 -17.49 6.30
CA ASP A 228 -4.51 -18.69 5.80
C ASP A 228 -4.92 -18.99 4.35
N LYS A 229 -6.17 -18.74 4.00
CA LYS A 229 -6.67 -18.84 2.62
C LYS A 229 -5.97 -17.84 1.69
N LEU A 230 -5.76 -16.59 2.14
CA LEU A 230 -5.03 -15.59 1.36
C LEU A 230 -3.56 -15.98 1.20
N LEU A 231 -2.87 -16.29 2.28
CA LEU A 231 -1.46 -16.67 2.26
C LEU A 231 -1.24 -17.92 1.38
N SER A 232 -2.12 -18.91 1.47
CA SER A 232 -2.05 -20.12 0.62
C SER A 232 -2.26 -19.80 -0.86
N ALA A 233 -3.12 -18.84 -1.20
CA ALA A 233 -3.32 -18.41 -2.58
C ALA A 233 -2.10 -17.66 -3.13
N LEU A 234 -1.45 -16.85 -2.30
CA LEU A 234 -0.24 -16.11 -2.67
C LEU A 234 1.01 -17.00 -2.78
N ASP A 235 1.13 -17.99 -1.91
CA ASP A 235 2.26 -18.95 -1.91
C ASP A 235 2.29 -19.85 -3.17
N GLN A 236 1.16 -19.96 -3.88
CA GLN A 236 1.05 -20.73 -5.13
C GLN A 236 1.46 -19.92 -6.38
N LEU A 237 1.78 -18.64 -6.24
CA LEU A 237 2.16 -17.78 -7.34
C LEU A 237 3.65 -17.91 -7.64
N ASP A 238 4.01 -17.99 -8.92
CA ASP A 238 5.40 -17.92 -9.37
C ASP A 238 5.95 -16.48 -9.37
N SER A 239 5.07 -15.48 -9.26
CA SER A 239 5.42 -14.07 -9.26
C SER A 239 5.96 -13.58 -7.91
N GLN A 240 6.77 -12.51 -7.93
CA GLN A 240 7.17 -11.84 -6.69
C GLN A 240 5.98 -11.07 -6.12
N VAL A 241 5.64 -11.31 -4.85
CA VAL A 241 4.52 -10.65 -4.15
C VAL A 241 5.03 -9.63 -3.14
N ILE A 242 4.53 -8.40 -3.25
CA ILE A 242 4.71 -7.33 -2.27
C ILE A 242 3.34 -6.93 -1.73
N LEU A 243 3.15 -7.11 -0.43
CA LEU A 243 1.98 -6.64 0.30
C LEU A 243 2.21 -5.21 0.77
N VAL A 244 1.21 -4.36 0.64
CA VAL A 244 1.27 -2.97 1.10
C VAL A 244 0.07 -2.66 1.98
N SER A 245 0.28 -2.08 3.17
CA SER A 245 -0.79 -1.88 4.17
C SER A 245 -0.72 -0.55 4.91
N GLY A 246 -1.82 -0.22 5.61
CA GLY A 246 -2.07 1.01 6.35
C GLY A 246 -2.52 0.78 7.81
N ASP A 247 -3.52 1.54 8.28
CA ASP A 247 -4.24 1.47 9.56
C ASP A 247 -3.42 1.78 10.84
N ARG A 248 -2.16 1.40 10.89
CA ARG A 248 -1.42 1.21 12.15
C ARG A 248 -0.87 2.47 12.80
N HIS A 249 -0.97 3.65 12.17
CA HIS A 249 -0.37 4.90 12.66
C HIS A 249 1.13 4.80 12.95
N ARG A 250 1.82 3.92 12.22
CA ARG A 250 3.26 3.64 12.26
C ARG A 250 3.69 2.93 10.99
N GLY A 251 4.97 2.83 10.75
CA GLY A 251 5.51 2.06 9.64
C GLY A 251 6.35 0.88 10.10
N GLY A 252 6.49 -0.12 9.25
CA GLY A 252 7.35 -1.29 9.45
C GLY A 252 7.38 -2.17 8.20
N ILE A 253 8.40 -3.02 8.13
CA ILE A 253 8.53 -4.03 7.08
C ILE A 253 8.46 -5.42 7.73
N TYR A 254 7.63 -6.28 7.18
CA TYR A 254 7.43 -7.64 7.68
C TYR A 254 7.78 -8.64 6.59
N ARG A 255 8.28 -9.81 6.98
CA ARG A 255 8.60 -10.89 6.04
C ARG A 255 8.16 -12.24 6.56
N GLN A 256 7.52 -13.00 5.66
CA GLN A 256 7.21 -14.42 5.87
C GLN A 256 7.59 -15.18 4.59
N ASN A 257 8.64 -15.98 4.64
CA ASN A 257 9.21 -16.65 3.47
C ASN A 257 9.57 -15.64 2.35
N GLU A 258 8.97 -15.78 1.15
CA GLU A 258 9.14 -14.85 0.03
C GLU A 258 8.17 -13.66 0.08
N LEU A 259 7.17 -13.68 0.95
CA LEU A 259 6.22 -12.56 1.09
C LEU A 259 6.86 -11.44 1.92
N VAL A 260 6.80 -10.24 1.37
CA VAL A 260 7.21 -9.00 2.04
C VAL A 260 5.99 -8.09 2.17
N GLU A 261 5.75 -7.55 3.35
CA GLU A 261 4.73 -6.53 3.60
C GLU A 261 5.39 -5.24 4.10
N ILE A 262 5.10 -4.12 3.46
CA ILE A 262 5.39 -2.80 3.99
C ILE A 262 4.11 -2.16 4.51
N THR A 263 4.11 -1.79 5.78
CA THR A 263 3.09 -0.93 6.38
C THR A 263 3.59 0.50 6.33
N ALA A 264 2.90 1.37 5.56
CA ALA A 264 3.22 2.78 5.41
C ALA A 264 2.04 3.62 5.93
N SER A 265 1.96 3.74 7.25
CA SER A 265 0.75 4.15 7.93
C SER A 265 0.98 5.30 8.89
N SER A 266 1.28 6.46 8.36
CA SER A 266 1.26 7.75 9.02
C SER A 266 1.77 8.86 8.12
N LEU A 267 1.02 9.24 7.10
CA LEU A 267 1.39 10.44 6.33
C LEU A 267 1.46 11.69 7.22
N ASN A 268 0.53 11.82 8.17
CA ASN A 268 0.53 12.91 9.16
C ASN A 268 -0.13 12.58 10.51
N ARG A 269 -0.59 11.33 10.70
CA ARG A 269 -1.33 10.93 11.90
C ARG A 269 -0.63 9.81 12.66
N SER A 270 0.56 10.10 13.15
CA SER A 270 1.34 9.16 13.94
C SER A 270 0.83 9.05 15.39
N ILE A 271 0.99 7.86 15.98
CA ILE A 271 0.79 7.64 17.43
C ILE A 271 2.16 7.39 18.05
N PRO A 272 2.76 8.41 18.71
CA PRO A 272 4.07 8.28 19.32
C PRO A 272 4.01 7.38 20.58
N TYR A 273 5.18 6.91 21.00
CA TYR A 273 5.43 6.22 22.28
C TYR A 273 4.81 4.84 22.47
N SER A 274 4.46 4.12 21.40
CA SER A 274 4.07 2.72 21.51
C SER A 274 5.12 1.83 20.84
N TYR A 275 5.63 0.86 21.58
CA TYR A 275 6.47 -0.20 21.04
C TYR A 275 5.57 -1.37 20.61
N GLU A 276 5.84 -1.92 19.43
CA GLU A 276 5.24 -3.16 18.98
C GLU A 276 6.35 -4.10 18.51
N SER A 277 6.28 -5.34 18.95
CA SER A 277 7.10 -6.43 18.44
C SER A 277 6.22 -7.37 17.63
N ASP A 278 6.81 -8.01 16.65
CA ASP A 278 6.21 -9.13 15.92
C ASP A 278 7.35 -10.02 15.43
N LYS A 279 7.14 -11.33 15.44
CA LYS A 279 8.17 -12.30 15.00
C LYS A 279 8.50 -12.19 13.50
N LEU A 280 7.62 -11.59 12.71
CA LEU A 280 7.80 -11.39 11.27
C LEU A 280 8.33 -9.99 10.93
N LEU A 281 8.44 -9.09 11.92
CA LEU A 281 8.95 -7.74 11.74
C LEU A 281 10.45 -7.78 11.43
N LEU A 282 10.86 -7.09 10.37
CA LEU A 282 12.26 -6.79 10.07
C LEU A 282 12.64 -5.48 10.75
N GLY A 283 13.71 -5.50 11.57
CA GLY A 283 14.13 -4.30 12.28
C GLY A 283 13.11 -3.84 13.34
N ASN A 284 12.61 -2.62 13.22
CA ASN A 284 11.73 -1.98 14.19
C ASN A 284 10.46 -1.42 13.55
N THR A 285 9.41 -1.18 14.36
CA THR A 285 8.33 -0.29 13.95
C THR A 285 8.71 1.16 14.21
N HIS A 286 8.29 2.06 13.33
CA HIS A 286 8.60 3.48 13.36
C HIS A 286 7.32 4.29 13.59
N THR A 287 7.27 5.01 14.71
CA THR A 287 6.07 5.77 15.16
C THR A 287 6.03 7.21 14.67
N GLN A 288 7.03 7.65 13.90
CA GLN A 288 7.04 8.97 13.27
C GLN A 288 6.25 8.98 11.97
N ASN A 289 5.91 10.17 11.47
CA ASN A 289 5.32 10.29 10.14
C ASN A 289 6.20 9.63 9.09
N ASN A 290 5.57 8.85 8.21
CA ASN A 290 6.26 8.00 7.26
C ASN A 290 5.44 7.81 5.98
N TYR A 291 6.13 7.35 4.95
CA TYR A 291 5.58 6.86 3.68
C TYR A 291 6.41 5.69 3.19
N GLY A 292 5.82 4.86 2.35
CA GLY A 292 6.53 3.79 1.67
C GLY A 292 6.98 4.23 0.28
N LEU A 293 8.09 3.66 -0.17
CA LEU A 293 8.58 3.79 -1.53
C LEU A 293 8.98 2.42 -2.06
N ILE A 294 8.40 2.01 -3.19
CA ILE A 294 8.83 0.84 -3.95
C ILE A 294 9.54 1.35 -5.20
N GLU A 295 10.79 0.95 -5.38
CA GLU A 295 11.61 1.25 -6.55
C GLU A 295 11.79 -0.03 -7.35
N LEU A 296 11.20 -0.07 -8.56
CA LEU A 296 11.30 -1.19 -9.49
C LEU A 296 12.37 -0.88 -10.53
N SER A 297 13.31 -1.80 -10.70
CA SER A 297 14.25 -1.82 -11.80
C SER A 297 14.08 -3.11 -12.61
N ALA A 298 14.87 -3.28 -13.66
CA ALA A 298 14.89 -4.55 -14.41
C ALA A 298 15.49 -5.73 -13.60
N GLU A 299 16.21 -5.45 -12.50
CA GLU A 299 17.01 -6.45 -11.78
C GLU A 299 16.53 -6.66 -10.33
N SER A 300 15.87 -5.67 -9.72
CA SER A 300 15.47 -5.74 -8.32
C SER A 300 14.24 -4.89 -8.00
N ILE A 301 13.62 -5.23 -6.88
CA ILE A 301 12.60 -4.44 -6.20
C ILE A 301 13.19 -3.97 -4.90
N LYS A 302 13.30 -2.66 -4.70
CA LYS A 302 13.66 -2.10 -3.41
C LYS A 302 12.43 -1.52 -2.73
N VAL A 303 12.13 -2.01 -1.53
CA VAL A 303 11.01 -1.56 -0.70
C VAL A 303 11.58 -0.80 0.49
N SER A 304 11.23 0.47 0.63
CA SER A 304 11.76 1.35 1.67
C SER A 304 10.64 2.04 2.45
N LEU A 305 10.77 2.07 3.77
CA LEU A 305 10.01 2.95 4.64
C LEU A 305 10.82 4.21 4.88
N LYS A 306 10.24 5.38 4.64
CA LYS A 306 10.94 6.68 4.73
C LYS A 306 10.15 7.67 5.57
N ASN A 307 10.84 8.64 6.18
CA ASN A 307 10.21 9.71 6.94
C ASN A 307 10.00 10.99 6.10
N GLU A 308 9.38 12.00 6.70
CA GLU A 308 9.13 13.31 6.07
C GLU A 308 10.38 14.11 5.68
N LYS A 309 11.59 13.64 6.05
CA LYS A 309 12.90 14.20 5.66
C LYS A 309 13.61 13.40 4.59
N MET A 310 12.95 12.36 4.06
CA MET A 310 13.50 11.39 3.11
C MET A 310 14.54 10.43 3.72
N ASP A 311 14.74 10.43 5.04
CA ASP A 311 15.61 9.44 5.68
C ASP A 311 14.99 8.05 5.54
N VAL A 312 15.79 7.07 5.15
CA VAL A 312 15.38 5.66 5.12
C VAL A 312 15.35 5.13 6.55
N LEU A 313 14.18 4.66 6.98
CA LEU A 313 13.96 4.10 8.31
C LEU A 313 14.22 2.59 8.32
N GLU A 314 13.69 1.89 7.33
CA GLU A 314 13.90 0.46 7.07
C GLU A 314 13.83 0.21 5.56
N TYR A 315 14.53 -0.81 5.07
CA TYR A 315 14.40 -1.23 3.68
C TYR A 315 14.71 -2.71 3.49
N ILE A 316 14.23 -3.25 2.39
CA ILE A 316 14.61 -4.56 1.88
C ILE A 316 14.79 -4.46 0.37
N GLU A 317 15.78 -5.15 -0.17
CA GLU A 317 15.98 -5.31 -1.60
C GLU A 317 15.79 -6.77 -2.00
N ILE A 318 15.01 -7.00 -3.05
CA ILE A 318 14.60 -8.32 -3.54
C ILE A 318 15.10 -8.41 -4.97
N PRO A 319 16.08 -9.28 -5.27
CA PRO A 319 16.51 -9.51 -6.65
C PRO A 319 15.39 -10.16 -7.45
N LEU A 320 15.17 -9.70 -8.67
CA LEU A 320 14.29 -10.36 -9.64
C LEU A 320 15.06 -11.54 -10.28
N LYS A 321 14.34 -12.62 -10.51
CA LYS A 321 14.92 -13.87 -11.07
C LYS A 321 14.94 -13.86 -12.59
#